data_022b8af9f97c1ad3537b002c3da052b3
#
_entry.id   022b8af9f97c1ad3537b002c3da052b3
#
_cell.length_a   1.000
_cell.length_b   1.000
_cell.length_c   1.000
_cell.angle_alpha   90.00
_cell.angle_beta   90.00
_cell.angle_gamma   90.00
#
_symmetry.space_group_name_H-M   'P 1'
#
loop_
_entity.id
_entity.type
_entity.pdbx_description
1 polymer ?
#
loop_
_entity_poly.entity_id
_entity_poly.type
_entity_poly.pdbx_seq_one_letter_code
_entity_poly.pdbx_strand_id
1 'polypeptide(L)'
;MTTTQKIQKRLNDSKAARWSALIIVSLTMMMAYFFTDVMGPLEAPLTTNGKLVYFTEGTYMSADSLSKISLKKISSEEDIVAGNTYKIMYADDNGNMVSEELTVATTIKGLGWGGDEYGIFSGAYGYINVFLLMLFFGGIILDKMGVRFTGVMSTGLMFIGAAIKWYAVDNSFEGEIFGLPTQVVIACLGFAIYGMGCEIAGITVTKVIAKWFKGHEMALAMGLQVALARVGTACALFFALPIAQRFGIVSAPVLFGASALCIG
;
A
#
# COMPACT_ATOMS: atom_id res chain seq x y z
N MET A 1 42.71 -30.54 36.09
CA MET A 1 42.52 -30.25 34.67
C MET A 1 41.30 -29.37 34.54
N THR A 2 41.50 -28.09 34.43
CA THR A 2 40.43 -27.10 34.31
C THR A 2 40.04 -27.00 32.80
N THR A 3 38.89 -27.52 32.49
CA THR A 3 38.33 -27.41 31.12
C THR A 3 37.88 -25.98 30.88
N THR A 4 38.71 -25.20 30.21
CA THR A 4 38.35 -23.85 29.74
C THR A 4 37.23 -23.98 28.73
N GLN A 5 35.98 -23.83 29.13
CA GLN A 5 34.89 -23.68 28.20
C GLN A 5 35.15 -22.43 27.33
N LYS A 6 35.51 -22.64 26.07
CA LYS A 6 35.53 -21.57 25.08
C LYS A 6 34.11 -21.00 24.98
N ILE A 7 33.88 -19.84 25.63
CA ILE A 7 32.63 -19.09 25.45
C ILE A 7 32.58 -18.69 23.99
N GLN A 8 31.78 -19.41 23.22
CA GLN A 8 31.47 -19.01 21.85
C GLN A 8 30.68 -17.69 21.90
N LYS A 9 31.34 -16.62 21.56
CA LYS A 9 30.73 -15.29 21.45
C LYS A 9 29.62 -15.36 20.40
N ARG A 10 28.36 -15.22 20.80
CA ARG A 10 27.22 -15.21 19.88
C ARG A 10 27.13 -13.86 19.18
N LEU A 11 26.61 -13.84 17.94
CA LEU A 11 26.43 -12.61 17.18
C LEU A 11 25.58 -11.57 17.93
N ASN A 12 24.60 -12.02 18.70
CA ASN A 12 23.78 -11.13 19.54
C ASN A 12 24.49 -10.52 20.76
N ASP A 13 25.70 -10.95 21.07
CA ASP A 13 26.52 -10.32 22.13
C ASP A 13 27.13 -8.99 21.64
N SER A 14 27.23 -8.79 20.33
CA SER A 14 27.70 -7.55 19.74
C SER A 14 26.57 -6.51 19.64
N LYS A 15 26.77 -5.33 20.24
CA LYS A 15 25.83 -4.23 20.16
C LYS A 15 25.58 -3.82 18.70
N ALA A 16 26.62 -3.71 17.90
CA ALA A 16 26.50 -3.36 16.48
C ALA A 16 25.65 -4.37 15.70
N ALA A 17 25.88 -5.68 15.90
CA ALA A 17 25.10 -6.71 15.22
C ALA A 17 23.61 -6.70 15.61
N ARG A 18 23.29 -6.44 16.90
CA ARG A 18 21.89 -6.30 17.34
C ARG A 18 21.19 -5.13 16.66
N TRP A 19 21.83 -3.96 16.66
CA TRP A 19 21.25 -2.77 16.05
C TRP A 19 21.16 -2.87 14.52
N SER A 20 22.14 -3.46 13.86
CA SER A 20 22.05 -3.73 12.40
C SER A 20 20.90 -4.67 12.07
N ALA A 21 20.73 -5.76 12.82
CA ALA A 21 19.60 -6.66 12.63
C ALA A 21 18.25 -5.95 12.84
N LEU A 22 18.16 -5.11 13.89
CA LEU A 22 16.95 -4.30 14.15
C LEU A 22 16.63 -3.37 12.98
N ILE A 23 17.63 -2.64 12.46
CA ILE A 23 17.42 -1.71 11.35
C ILE A 23 16.91 -2.46 10.12
N ILE A 24 17.53 -3.59 9.77
CA ILE A 24 17.10 -4.39 8.60
C ILE A 24 15.65 -4.83 8.74
N VAL A 25 15.30 -5.51 9.84
CA VAL A 25 13.92 -6.00 10.02
C VAL A 25 12.90 -4.86 10.13
N SER A 26 13.30 -3.71 10.68
CA SER A 26 12.43 -2.54 10.79
C SER A 26 12.20 -1.85 9.45
N LEU A 27 13.22 -1.79 8.59
CA LEU A 27 13.09 -1.28 7.22
C LEU A 27 12.19 -2.20 6.38
N THR A 28 12.33 -3.51 6.50
CA THR A 28 11.42 -4.47 5.85
C THR A 28 9.98 -4.22 6.27
N MET A 29 9.72 -4.05 7.57
CA MET A 29 8.38 -3.74 8.07
C MET A 29 7.89 -2.36 7.61
N MET A 30 8.76 -1.37 7.52
CA MET A 30 8.42 -0.04 6.99
C MET A 30 7.93 -0.15 5.53
N MET A 31 8.62 -0.91 4.68
CA MET A 31 8.20 -1.14 3.29
C MET A 31 6.91 -1.97 3.22
N ALA A 32 6.74 -2.93 4.12
CA ALA A 32 5.48 -3.68 4.21
C ALA A 32 4.30 -2.75 4.54
N TYR A 33 4.40 -1.90 5.55
CA TYR A 33 3.33 -0.96 5.89
C TYR A 33 3.11 0.10 4.80
N PHE A 34 4.16 0.54 4.11
CA PHE A 34 4.00 1.37 2.92
C PHE A 34 3.10 0.68 1.89
N PHE A 35 3.37 -0.58 1.55
CA PHE A 35 2.57 -1.32 0.56
C PHE A 35 1.15 -1.63 1.04
N THR A 36 0.96 -1.82 2.35
CA THR A 36 -0.38 -2.02 2.94
C THR A 36 -1.27 -0.81 2.63
N ASP A 37 -0.75 0.39 2.89
CA ASP A 37 -1.55 1.62 2.92
C ASP A 37 -1.49 2.42 1.60
N VAL A 38 -0.71 1.96 0.61
CA VAL A 38 -0.47 2.67 -0.66
C VAL A 38 -1.75 2.97 -1.47
N MET A 39 -2.79 2.17 -1.30
CA MET A 39 -4.06 2.34 -2.02
C MET A 39 -5.02 3.32 -1.33
N GLY A 40 -4.79 3.67 -0.06
CA GLY A 40 -5.66 4.59 0.67
C GLY A 40 -5.84 5.94 -0.02
N PRO A 41 -4.76 6.68 -0.34
CA PRO A 41 -4.87 7.96 -1.03
C PRO A 41 -5.35 7.88 -2.48
N LEU A 42 -5.49 6.66 -3.02
CA LEU A 42 -5.88 6.40 -4.41
C LEU A 42 -7.38 6.09 -4.55
N GLU A 43 -8.18 6.26 -3.49
CA GLU A 43 -9.62 6.00 -3.53
C GLU A 43 -10.30 6.75 -4.68
N ALA A 44 -10.07 8.06 -4.81
CA ALA A 44 -10.67 8.85 -5.87
C ALA A 44 -10.31 8.36 -7.28
N PRO A 45 -9.03 8.12 -7.65
CA PRO A 45 -8.71 7.53 -8.94
C PRO A 45 -9.17 6.07 -9.10
N LEU A 46 -9.30 5.30 -8.02
CA LEU A 46 -9.84 3.93 -8.10
C LEU A 46 -11.32 3.93 -8.43
N THR A 47 -12.10 4.83 -7.81
CA THR A 47 -13.55 4.85 -7.92
C THR A 47 -14.06 5.71 -9.08
N THR A 48 -13.23 6.54 -9.70
CA THR A 48 -13.62 7.34 -10.85
C THR A 48 -13.64 6.50 -12.11
N ASN A 49 -14.75 6.58 -12.86
CA ASN A 49 -14.85 6.00 -14.19
C ASN A 49 -14.25 6.99 -15.21
N GLY A 50 -13.37 6.51 -16.10
CA GLY A 50 -12.68 7.35 -17.06
C GLY A 50 -11.48 8.12 -16.45
N LYS A 51 -11.22 9.33 -16.98
CA LYS A 51 -10.10 10.16 -16.48
C LYS A 51 -10.51 11.01 -15.28
N LEU A 52 -9.69 11.01 -14.24
CA LEU A 52 -9.72 11.97 -13.16
C LEU A 52 -8.73 13.11 -13.46
N VAL A 53 -9.23 14.34 -13.41
CA VAL A 53 -8.49 15.56 -13.75
C VAL A 53 -8.14 16.29 -12.46
N TYR A 54 -6.86 16.57 -12.26
CA TYR A 54 -6.35 17.38 -11.15
C TYR A 54 -5.96 18.76 -11.65
N PHE A 55 -6.33 19.79 -10.90
CA PHE A 55 -6.06 21.19 -11.23
C PHE A 55 -4.93 21.76 -10.36
N THR A 56 -4.32 22.83 -10.85
CA THR A 56 -3.21 23.51 -10.14
C THR A 56 -3.64 24.08 -8.79
N GLU A 57 -4.92 24.40 -8.65
CA GLU A 57 -5.55 24.92 -7.42
C GLU A 57 -5.75 23.84 -6.34
N GLY A 58 -5.40 22.58 -6.65
CA GLY A 58 -5.51 21.44 -5.71
C GLY A 58 -6.86 20.75 -5.72
N THR A 59 -7.80 21.20 -6.55
CA THR A 59 -9.10 20.54 -6.76
C THR A 59 -8.98 19.42 -7.80
N TYR A 60 -9.96 18.52 -7.83
CA TYR A 60 -10.04 17.47 -8.85
C TYR A 60 -11.49 17.17 -9.21
N MET A 61 -11.72 16.69 -10.42
CA MET A 61 -13.02 16.21 -10.86
C MET A 61 -12.89 15.16 -11.99
N SER A 62 -13.95 14.39 -12.24
CA SER A 62 -13.97 13.48 -13.39
C SER A 62 -14.02 14.25 -14.71
N ALA A 63 -13.46 13.68 -15.78
CA ALA A 63 -13.51 14.27 -17.11
C ALA A 63 -14.95 14.47 -17.61
N ASP A 64 -15.86 13.56 -17.23
CA ASP A 64 -17.29 13.68 -17.54
C ASP A 64 -17.93 14.91 -16.84
N SER A 65 -17.63 15.13 -15.56
CA SER A 65 -18.10 16.32 -14.84
C SER A 65 -17.54 17.61 -15.46
N LEU A 66 -16.24 17.64 -15.78
CA LEU A 66 -15.62 18.78 -16.43
C LEU A 66 -16.27 19.09 -17.79
N SER A 67 -16.60 18.07 -18.59
CA SER A 67 -17.23 18.26 -19.89
C SER A 67 -18.62 18.87 -19.82
N LYS A 68 -19.35 18.62 -18.71
CA LYS A 68 -20.70 19.15 -18.48
C LYS A 68 -20.71 20.63 -18.06
N ILE A 69 -19.71 21.07 -17.31
CA ILE A 69 -19.65 22.43 -16.73
C ILE A 69 -18.69 23.36 -17.46
N SER A 70 -17.85 22.86 -18.37
CA SER A 70 -16.93 23.66 -19.17
C SER A 70 -17.67 24.45 -20.23
N LEU A 71 -17.35 25.74 -20.35
CA LEU A 71 -17.84 26.60 -21.43
C LEU A 71 -17.26 26.20 -22.80
N LYS A 72 -16.09 25.59 -22.82
CA LYS A 72 -15.49 25.02 -24.03
C LYS A 72 -15.97 23.59 -24.22
N LYS A 73 -16.56 23.29 -25.36
CA LYS A 73 -16.98 21.92 -25.68
C LYS A 73 -15.78 20.97 -25.68
N ILE A 74 -15.81 19.98 -24.81
CA ILE A 74 -14.85 18.89 -24.75
C ILE A 74 -15.48 17.72 -25.54
N SER A 75 -14.86 17.33 -26.62
CA SER A 75 -15.43 16.30 -27.54
C SER A 75 -15.06 14.89 -27.09
N SER A 76 -13.90 14.74 -26.42
CA SER A 76 -13.42 13.46 -25.88
C SER A 76 -12.57 13.67 -24.62
N GLU A 77 -12.42 12.63 -23.81
CA GLU A 77 -11.50 12.66 -22.66
C GLU A 77 -10.02 12.85 -23.07
N GLU A 78 -9.69 12.54 -24.32
CA GLU A 78 -8.34 12.71 -24.87
C GLU A 78 -7.98 14.18 -25.07
N ASP A 79 -8.98 15.06 -25.23
CA ASP A 79 -8.79 16.50 -25.39
C ASP A 79 -8.33 17.17 -24.06
N ILE A 80 -8.48 16.46 -22.95
CA ILE A 80 -8.07 16.97 -21.65
C ILE A 80 -6.60 16.64 -21.41
N VAL A 81 -5.75 17.64 -21.57
CA VAL A 81 -4.29 17.54 -21.48
C VAL A 81 -3.77 18.48 -20.39
N ALA A 82 -2.70 18.04 -19.71
CA ALA A 82 -2.01 18.88 -18.73
C ALA A 82 -1.55 20.22 -19.36
N GLY A 83 -1.72 21.31 -18.61
CA GLY A 83 -1.43 22.68 -19.06
C GLY A 83 -2.60 23.39 -19.76
N ASN A 84 -3.68 22.68 -20.14
CA ASN A 84 -4.86 23.33 -20.68
C ASN A 84 -5.67 24.03 -19.58
N THR A 85 -6.19 25.21 -19.90
CA THR A 85 -7.08 25.97 -19.00
C THR A 85 -8.52 25.86 -19.52
N TYR A 86 -9.43 25.54 -18.62
CA TYR A 86 -10.85 25.43 -18.86
C TYR A 86 -11.59 26.45 -18.03
N LYS A 87 -12.48 27.20 -18.68
CA LYS A 87 -13.41 28.08 -18.00
C LYS A 87 -14.66 27.27 -17.66
N ILE A 88 -14.92 27.08 -16.38
CA ILE A 88 -16.09 26.37 -15.87
C ILE A 88 -17.13 27.32 -15.37
N MET A 89 -18.40 26.90 -15.39
CA MET A 89 -19.51 27.66 -14.82
C MET A 89 -20.32 26.73 -13.93
N TYR A 90 -20.50 27.10 -12.68
CA TYR A 90 -21.30 26.35 -11.71
C TYR A 90 -22.09 27.29 -10.80
N ALA A 91 -23.14 26.77 -10.18
CA ALA A 91 -23.89 27.50 -9.17
C ALA A 91 -23.20 27.34 -7.81
N ASP A 92 -22.97 28.47 -7.10
CA ASP A 92 -22.51 28.45 -5.73
C ASP A 92 -23.61 28.01 -4.75
N ASP A 93 -23.28 27.87 -3.47
CA ASP A 93 -24.23 27.46 -2.40
C ASP A 93 -25.39 28.45 -2.25
N ASN A 94 -25.29 29.65 -2.78
CA ASN A 94 -26.33 30.68 -2.77
C ASN A 94 -27.14 30.71 -4.08
N GLY A 95 -26.84 29.84 -5.04
CA GLY A 95 -27.50 29.77 -6.32
C GLY A 95 -27.01 30.77 -7.38
N ASN A 96 -25.92 31.50 -7.11
CA ASN A 96 -25.34 32.44 -8.07
C ASN A 96 -24.43 31.66 -9.05
N MET A 97 -24.50 32.04 -10.34
CA MET A 97 -23.60 31.45 -11.34
C MET A 97 -22.21 32.07 -11.21
N VAL A 98 -21.25 31.24 -10.83
CA VAL A 98 -19.83 31.59 -10.72
C VAL A 98 -19.08 31.02 -11.91
N SER A 99 -18.16 31.82 -12.45
CA SER A 99 -17.24 31.40 -13.52
C SER A 99 -15.81 31.38 -13.01
N GLU A 100 -15.14 30.28 -13.14
CA GLU A 100 -13.77 30.06 -12.69
C GLU A 100 -12.92 29.49 -13.83
N GLU A 101 -11.64 29.86 -13.85
CA GLU A 101 -10.66 29.30 -14.78
C GLU A 101 -9.77 28.31 -14.05
N LEU A 102 -9.83 27.03 -14.45
CA LEU A 102 -9.05 25.96 -13.87
C LEU A 102 -8.00 25.43 -14.87
N THR A 103 -6.75 25.38 -14.44
CA THR A 103 -5.66 24.84 -15.26
C THR A 103 -5.38 23.39 -14.86
N VAL A 104 -5.40 22.51 -15.85
CA VAL A 104 -5.12 21.07 -15.63
C VAL A 104 -3.66 20.88 -15.26
N ALA A 105 -3.40 20.38 -14.05
CA ALA A 105 -2.07 20.00 -13.59
C ALA A 105 -1.67 18.62 -14.14
N THR A 106 -2.55 17.64 -13.97
CA THR A 106 -2.33 16.25 -14.43
C THR A 106 -3.64 15.50 -14.53
N THR A 107 -3.60 14.36 -15.20
CA THR A 107 -4.74 13.44 -15.31
C THR A 107 -4.32 12.05 -14.89
N ILE A 108 -5.22 11.30 -14.25
CA ILE A 108 -5.02 9.88 -13.90
C ILE A 108 -6.16 9.09 -14.56
N LYS A 109 -5.81 7.96 -15.19
CA LYS A 109 -6.82 7.01 -15.69
C LYS A 109 -7.42 6.28 -14.49
N GLY A 110 -8.71 6.46 -14.24
CA GLY A 110 -9.44 5.78 -13.21
C GLY A 110 -9.76 4.33 -13.57
N LEU A 111 -10.06 3.52 -12.57
CA LEU A 111 -10.42 2.11 -12.74
C LEU A 111 -11.94 1.89 -12.75
N GLY A 112 -12.72 2.85 -12.28
CA GLY A 112 -14.18 2.80 -12.25
C GLY A 112 -14.76 1.82 -11.24
N TRP A 113 -14.04 1.52 -10.15
CA TRP A 113 -14.57 0.69 -9.07
C TRP A 113 -15.72 1.43 -8.38
N GLY A 114 -16.76 0.68 -7.97
CA GLY A 114 -17.78 1.23 -7.07
C GLY A 114 -17.22 1.49 -5.67
N GLY A 115 -17.89 2.37 -4.92
CA GLY A 115 -17.53 2.61 -3.51
C GLY A 115 -17.59 1.33 -2.67
N ASP A 116 -18.58 0.47 -2.92
CA ASP A 116 -18.72 -0.83 -2.27
C ASP A 116 -17.57 -1.78 -2.61
N GLU A 117 -17.13 -1.79 -3.88
CA GLU A 117 -16.02 -2.58 -4.37
C GLU A 117 -14.70 -2.14 -3.73
N TYR A 118 -14.46 -0.84 -3.62
CA TYR A 118 -13.33 -0.29 -2.90
C TYR A 118 -13.38 -0.65 -1.41
N GLY A 119 -14.56 -0.60 -0.78
CA GLY A 119 -14.76 -1.02 0.61
C GLY A 119 -14.43 -2.50 0.83
N ILE A 120 -14.89 -3.39 -0.06
CA ILE A 120 -14.57 -4.82 -0.04
C ILE A 120 -13.07 -5.04 -0.21
N PHE A 121 -12.43 -4.36 -1.17
CA PHE A 121 -11.00 -4.42 -1.38
C PHE A 121 -10.22 -3.97 -0.13
N SER A 122 -10.59 -2.84 0.46
CA SER A 122 -9.93 -2.32 1.67
C SER A 122 -10.04 -3.27 2.85
N GLY A 123 -11.17 -3.99 2.99
CA GLY A 123 -11.38 -5.02 4.00
C GLY A 123 -10.64 -6.32 3.73
N ALA A 124 -10.23 -6.59 2.49
CA ALA A 124 -9.67 -7.89 2.08
C ALA A 124 -8.41 -8.30 2.85
N TYR A 125 -7.57 -7.33 3.23
CA TYR A 125 -6.42 -7.55 4.10
C TYR A 125 -6.82 -8.22 5.42
N GLY A 126 -7.90 -7.76 6.04
CA GLY A 126 -8.33 -8.22 7.36
C GLY A 126 -9.16 -9.51 7.33
N TYR A 127 -9.96 -9.74 6.29
CA TYR A 127 -10.92 -10.86 6.28
C TYR A 127 -10.24 -12.22 6.51
N ILE A 128 -9.24 -12.56 5.70
CA ILE A 128 -8.54 -13.84 5.86
C ILE A 128 -7.77 -13.88 7.19
N ASN A 129 -7.13 -12.78 7.57
CA ASN A 129 -6.35 -12.72 8.81
C ASN A 129 -7.21 -12.93 10.06
N VAL A 130 -8.42 -12.36 10.09
CA VAL A 130 -9.34 -12.49 11.21
C VAL A 130 -10.03 -13.86 11.20
N PHE A 131 -10.63 -14.28 10.08
CA PHE A 131 -11.41 -15.52 10.01
C PHE A 131 -10.54 -16.77 10.11
N LEU A 132 -9.33 -16.77 9.56
CA LEU A 132 -8.39 -17.89 9.66
C LEU A 132 -7.47 -17.78 10.87
N LEU A 133 -7.66 -16.81 11.77
CA LEU A 133 -6.83 -16.62 12.95
C LEU A 133 -5.33 -16.71 12.63
N MET A 134 -4.89 -15.99 11.58
CA MET A 134 -3.54 -16.14 11.03
C MET A 134 -2.43 -15.85 12.03
N LEU A 135 -2.66 -14.98 13.02
CA LEU A 135 -1.72 -14.77 14.13
C LEU A 135 -1.52 -16.03 14.97
N PHE A 136 -2.59 -16.81 15.19
CA PHE A 136 -2.53 -18.07 15.93
C PHE A 136 -1.76 -19.13 15.15
N PHE A 137 -2.15 -19.38 13.89
CA PHE A 137 -1.47 -20.36 13.04
C PHE A 137 -0.03 -19.95 12.72
N GLY A 138 0.20 -18.67 12.45
CA GLY A 138 1.54 -18.12 12.25
C GLY A 138 2.43 -18.29 13.48
N GLY A 139 1.88 -18.13 14.70
CA GLY A 139 2.56 -18.43 15.95
C GLY A 139 2.97 -19.89 16.08
N ILE A 140 2.07 -20.83 15.75
CA ILE A 140 2.36 -22.27 15.75
C ILE A 140 3.48 -22.61 14.75
N ILE A 141 3.41 -22.07 13.53
CA ILE A 141 4.44 -22.27 12.50
C ILE A 141 5.78 -21.74 12.98
N LEU A 142 5.77 -20.52 13.54
CA LEU A 142 6.97 -19.87 14.07
C LEU A 142 7.62 -20.64 15.21
N ASP A 143 6.83 -21.27 16.09
CA ASP A 143 7.33 -22.08 17.18
C ASP A 143 7.87 -23.44 16.74
N LYS A 144 7.22 -24.09 15.77
CA LYS A 144 7.62 -25.41 15.27
C LYS A 144 8.75 -25.35 14.24
N MET A 145 8.69 -24.39 13.31
CA MET A 145 9.61 -24.35 12.15
C MET A 145 10.72 -23.29 12.33
N GLY A 146 10.56 -22.41 13.31
CA GLY A 146 11.56 -21.40 13.67
C GLY A 146 11.56 -20.16 12.76
N VAL A 147 12.31 -19.15 13.22
CA VAL A 147 12.33 -17.81 12.64
C VAL A 147 12.78 -17.75 11.18
N ARG A 148 13.75 -18.59 10.78
CA ARG A 148 14.29 -18.56 9.41
C ARG A 148 13.26 -19.01 8.40
N PHE A 149 12.64 -20.16 8.64
CA PHE A 149 11.60 -20.68 7.74
C PHE A 149 10.40 -19.74 7.67
N THR A 150 9.91 -19.30 8.84
CA THR A 150 8.73 -18.43 8.91
C THR A 150 9.00 -17.07 8.26
N GLY A 151 10.21 -16.53 8.40
CA GLY A 151 10.62 -15.30 7.71
C GLY A 151 10.59 -15.44 6.19
N VAL A 152 11.21 -16.48 5.63
CA VAL A 152 11.20 -16.73 4.18
C VAL A 152 9.79 -16.97 3.66
N MET A 153 8.99 -17.73 4.40
CA MET A 153 7.60 -18.01 4.03
C MET A 153 6.77 -16.72 4.02
N SER A 154 6.89 -15.88 5.06
CA SER A 154 6.12 -14.63 5.15
C SER A 154 6.51 -13.63 4.06
N THR A 155 7.80 -13.45 3.79
CA THR A 155 8.26 -12.58 2.69
C THR A 155 7.85 -13.11 1.32
N GLY A 156 7.87 -14.43 1.12
CA GLY A 156 7.35 -15.06 -0.09
C GLY A 156 5.86 -14.79 -0.32
N LEU A 157 5.03 -14.93 0.73
CA LEU A 157 3.61 -14.60 0.66
C LEU A 157 3.37 -13.12 0.38
N MET A 158 4.13 -12.24 1.02
CA MET A 158 4.05 -10.79 0.77
C MET A 158 4.39 -10.46 -0.69
N PHE A 159 5.46 -11.05 -1.23
CA PHE A 159 5.86 -10.82 -2.61
C PHE A 159 4.80 -11.34 -3.61
N ILE A 160 4.31 -12.55 -3.43
CA ILE A 160 3.27 -13.14 -4.30
C ILE A 160 1.99 -12.29 -4.24
N GLY A 161 1.53 -11.95 -3.03
CA GLY A 161 0.35 -11.13 -2.84
C GLY A 161 0.50 -9.72 -3.45
N ALA A 162 1.68 -9.10 -3.30
CA ALA A 162 1.98 -7.81 -3.89
C ALA A 162 1.99 -7.86 -5.43
N ALA A 163 2.56 -8.91 -6.01
CA ALA A 163 2.58 -9.11 -7.47
C ALA A 163 1.16 -9.29 -8.02
N ILE A 164 0.32 -10.10 -7.36
CA ILE A 164 -1.07 -10.31 -7.77
C ILE A 164 -1.86 -8.99 -7.66
N LYS A 165 -1.72 -8.26 -6.55
CA LYS A 165 -2.39 -6.96 -6.35
C LYS A 165 -1.99 -5.95 -7.42
N TRP A 166 -0.69 -5.83 -7.71
CA TRP A 166 -0.22 -4.95 -8.77
C TRP A 166 -0.75 -5.37 -10.13
N TYR A 167 -0.67 -6.65 -10.48
CA TYR A 167 -1.15 -7.19 -11.76
C TYR A 167 -2.65 -6.93 -11.96
N ALA A 168 -3.45 -7.07 -10.89
CA ALA A 168 -4.87 -6.80 -10.94
C ALA A 168 -5.19 -5.31 -11.21
N VAL A 169 -4.43 -4.40 -10.59
CA VAL A 169 -4.63 -2.94 -10.75
C VAL A 169 -4.12 -2.42 -12.10
N ASP A 170 -3.09 -3.06 -12.66
CA ASP A 170 -2.45 -2.65 -13.92
C ASP A 170 -3.22 -3.14 -15.17
N ASN A 171 -3.98 -4.22 -15.05
CA ASN A 171 -4.69 -4.84 -16.16
C ASN A 171 -6.20 -4.70 -16.01
N SER A 172 -6.88 -4.54 -17.13
CA SER A 172 -8.34 -4.59 -17.19
C SER A 172 -8.81 -6.04 -17.39
N PHE A 173 -9.79 -6.47 -16.61
CA PHE A 173 -10.38 -7.80 -16.70
C PHE A 173 -11.85 -7.65 -17.02
N GLU A 174 -12.34 -8.40 -18.00
CA GLU A 174 -13.76 -8.49 -18.31
C GLU A 174 -14.43 -9.57 -17.47
N GLY A 175 -15.72 -9.39 -17.21
CA GLY A 175 -16.56 -10.32 -16.47
C GLY A 175 -16.68 -10.04 -14.98
N GLU A 176 -17.56 -10.80 -14.33
CA GLU A 176 -17.88 -10.69 -12.91
C GLU A 176 -17.74 -12.06 -12.23
N ILE A 177 -17.25 -12.04 -11.00
CA ILE A 177 -17.14 -13.20 -10.12
C ILE A 177 -17.86 -12.86 -8.82
N PHE A 178 -18.85 -13.65 -8.44
CA PHE A 178 -19.70 -13.40 -7.25
C PHE A 178 -20.39 -12.02 -7.25
N GLY A 179 -20.71 -11.45 -8.43
CA GLY A 179 -21.32 -10.13 -8.54
C GLY A 179 -20.36 -8.95 -8.36
N LEU A 180 -19.07 -9.22 -8.38
CA LEU A 180 -18.00 -8.21 -8.35
C LEU A 180 -17.17 -8.27 -9.62
N PRO A 181 -16.64 -7.14 -10.10
CA PRO A 181 -15.70 -7.14 -11.22
C PRO A 181 -14.52 -8.09 -10.95
N THR A 182 -14.16 -8.88 -11.93
CA THR A 182 -13.05 -9.85 -11.84
C THR A 182 -11.75 -9.18 -11.35
N GLN A 183 -11.51 -7.95 -11.79
CA GLN A 183 -10.37 -7.13 -11.35
C GLN A 183 -10.33 -6.94 -9.83
N VAL A 184 -11.46 -6.57 -9.23
CA VAL A 184 -11.60 -6.35 -7.78
C VAL A 184 -11.34 -7.65 -7.03
N VAL A 185 -11.91 -8.77 -7.50
CA VAL A 185 -11.73 -10.08 -6.85
C VAL A 185 -10.26 -10.50 -6.85
N ILE A 186 -9.54 -10.33 -7.97
CA ILE A 186 -8.11 -10.66 -8.06
C ILE A 186 -7.29 -9.72 -7.16
N ALA A 187 -7.62 -8.42 -7.14
CA ALA A 187 -6.98 -7.46 -6.25
C ALA A 187 -7.18 -7.81 -4.77
N CYS A 188 -8.40 -8.19 -4.38
CA CYS A 188 -8.73 -8.68 -3.03
C CYS A 188 -7.93 -9.92 -2.66
N LEU A 189 -7.83 -10.89 -3.57
CA LEU A 189 -7.04 -12.11 -3.35
C LEU A 189 -5.57 -11.77 -3.12
N GLY A 190 -4.99 -10.92 -3.97
CA GLY A 190 -3.61 -10.47 -3.82
C GLY A 190 -3.38 -9.76 -2.47
N PHE A 191 -4.30 -8.88 -2.09
CA PHE A 191 -4.20 -8.13 -0.84
C PHE A 191 -4.38 -9.01 0.40
N ALA A 192 -5.24 -10.02 0.33
CA ALA A 192 -5.44 -11.00 1.39
C ALA A 192 -4.21 -11.91 1.58
N ILE A 193 -3.61 -12.43 0.50
CA ILE A 193 -2.37 -13.22 0.55
C ILE A 193 -1.22 -12.37 1.10
N TYR A 194 -1.11 -11.13 0.65
CA TYR A 194 -0.15 -10.17 1.18
C TYR A 194 -0.34 -9.95 2.69
N GLY A 195 -1.57 -9.74 3.13
CA GLY A 195 -1.93 -9.55 4.54
C GLY A 195 -1.50 -10.73 5.42
N MET A 196 -1.74 -11.97 4.97
CA MET A 196 -1.26 -13.17 5.68
C MET A 196 0.27 -13.13 5.88
N GLY A 197 1.02 -12.80 4.82
CA GLY A 197 2.46 -12.67 4.89
C GLY A 197 2.89 -11.57 5.86
N CYS A 198 2.25 -10.41 5.82
CA CYS A 198 2.56 -9.26 6.65
C CYS A 198 2.35 -9.54 8.15
N GLU A 199 1.23 -10.19 8.52
CA GLU A 199 0.95 -10.57 9.92
C GLU A 199 1.96 -11.60 10.45
N ILE A 200 2.28 -12.62 9.65
CA ILE A 200 3.30 -13.63 10.01
C ILE A 200 4.68 -12.97 10.13
N ALA A 201 5.02 -12.02 9.27
CA ALA A 201 6.26 -11.25 9.36
C ALA A 201 6.32 -10.46 10.67
N GLY A 202 5.23 -9.79 11.06
CA GLY A 202 5.14 -9.00 12.29
C GLY A 202 5.46 -9.80 13.54
N ILE A 203 4.85 -11.00 13.72
CA ILE A 203 5.17 -11.87 14.86
C ILE A 203 6.59 -12.42 14.78
N THR A 204 7.09 -12.71 13.58
CA THR A 204 8.46 -13.20 13.37
C THR A 204 9.48 -12.13 13.77
N VAL A 205 9.30 -10.90 13.32
CA VAL A 205 10.14 -9.74 13.69
C VAL A 205 10.13 -9.51 15.19
N THR A 206 8.96 -9.53 15.83
CA THR A 206 8.84 -9.42 17.30
C THR A 206 9.64 -10.49 18.01
N LYS A 207 9.60 -11.75 17.55
CA LYS A 207 10.37 -12.85 18.13
C LYS A 207 11.88 -12.69 17.90
N VAL A 208 12.30 -12.15 16.75
CA VAL A 208 13.70 -11.81 16.47
C VAL A 208 14.19 -10.77 17.46
N ILE A 209 13.47 -9.66 17.61
CA ILE A 209 13.84 -8.57 18.53
C ILE A 209 13.91 -9.10 19.96
N ALA A 210 12.89 -9.85 20.43
CA ALA A 210 12.88 -10.42 21.76
C ALA A 210 14.07 -11.34 22.02
N LYS A 211 14.51 -12.12 21.01
CA LYS A 211 15.66 -13.02 21.13
C LYS A 211 17.01 -12.28 21.13
N TRP A 212 17.14 -11.24 20.30
CA TRP A 212 18.40 -10.52 20.14
C TRP A 212 18.64 -9.45 21.22
N PHE A 213 17.57 -8.87 21.75
CA PHE A 213 17.62 -7.82 22.79
C PHE A 213 17.30 -8.33 24.20
N LYS A 214 17.28 -9.66 24.40
CA LYS A 214 17.04 -10.24 25.72
C LYS A 214 18.12 -9.76 26.71
N GLY A 215 17.66 -9.05 27.76
CA GLY A 215 18.56 -8.46 28.76
C GLY A 215 19.24 -7.14 28.35
N HIS A 216 18.85 -6.58 27.23
CA HIS A 216 19.31 -5.29 26.71
C HIS A 216 18.08 -4.44 26.33
N GLU A 217 18.23 -3.24 25.83
CA GLU A 217 17.23 -2.21 25.55
C GLU A 217 16.02 -2.70 24.69
N MET A 218 15.34 -3.78 25.12
CA MET A 218 14.28 -4.47 24.36
C MET A 218 13.07 -3.56 24.08
N ALA A 219 12.66 -2.78 25.08
CA ALA A 219 11.52 -1.86 24.90
C ALA A 219 11.82 -0.77 23.85
N LEU A 220 13.05 -0.24 23.87
CA LEU A 220 13.49 0.73 22.87
C LEU A 220 13.54 0.11 21.46
N ALA A 221 14.04 -1.12 21.34
CA ALA A 221 14.10 -1.82 20.06
C ALA A 221 12.70 -2.09 19.47
N MET A 222 11.76 -2.55 20.30
CA MET A 222 10.37 -2.75 19.89
C MET A 222 9.68 -1.42 19.51
N GLY A 223 9.89 -0.37 20.31
CA GLY A 223 9.34 0.96 20.03
C GLY A 223 9.85 1.54 18.71
N LEU A 224 11.16 1.40 18.44
CA LEU A 224 11.76 1.87 17.18
C LEU A 224 11.20 1.11 15.96
N GLN A 225 11.05 -0.21 16.07
CA GLN A 225 10.46 -1.02 15.00
C GLN A 225 9.02 -0.57 14.67
N VAL A 226 8.18 -0.37 15.68
CA VAL A 226 6.80 0.12 15.49
C VAL A 226 6.80 1.54 14.92
N ALA A 227 7.68 2.42 15.40
CA ALA A 227 7.79 3.78 14.86
C ALA A 227 8.15 3.78 13.38
N LEU A 228 9.15 2.99 12.95
CA LEU A 228 9.54 2.87 11.54
C LEU A 228 8.41 2.28 10.69
N ALA A 229 7.66 1.30 11.19
CA ALA A 229 6.48 0.78 10.50
C ALA A 229 5.45 1.90 10.24
N ARG A 230 5.17 2.77 11.23
CA ARG A 230 4.27 3.92 11.07
C ARG A 230 4.81 4.99 10.12
N VAL A 231 6.13 5.17 10.04
CA VAL A 231 6.74 6.00 8.99
C VAL A 231 6.43 5.44 7.61
N GLY A 232 6.41 4.11 7.43
CA GLY A 232 5.98 3.46 6.19
C GLY A 232 4.55 3.86 5.78
N THR A 233 3.59 3.76 6.71
CA THR A 233 2.22 4.25 6.50
C THR A 233 2.19 5.72 6.10
N ALA A 234 2.88 6.58 6.85
CA ALA A 234 2.92 8.02 6.55
C ALA A 234 3.50 8.30 5.15
N CYS A 235 4.57 7.59 4.77
CA CYS A 235 5.14 7.69 3.42
C CYS A 235 4.13 7.24 2.34
N ALA A 236 3.36 6.18 2.58
CA ALA A 236 2.33 5.72 1.65
C ALA A 236 1.26 6.80 1.43
N LEU A 237 0.74 7.36 2.52
CA LEU A 237 -0.29 8.41 2.47
C LEU A 237 0.21 9.68 1.77
N PHE A 238 1.49 10.03 1.93
CA PHE A 238 2.06 11.24 1.35
C PHE A 238 2.50 11.07 -0.11
N PHE A 239 3.11 9.93 -0.46
CA PHE A 239 3.75 9.76 -1.78
C PHE A 239 2.90 9.01 -2.81
N ALA A 240 1.89 8.22 -2.42
CA ALA A 240 1.16 7.40 -3.38
C ALA A 240 0.43 8.22 -4.45
N LEU A 241 -0.31 9.27 -4.05
CA LEU A 241 -1.01 10.12 -5.00
C LEU A 241 -0.05 10.92 -5.91
N PRO A 242 1.00 11.60 -5.42
CA PRO A 242 2.00 12.22 -6.27
C PRO A 242 2.66 11.27 -7.28
N ILE A 243 2.95 10.03 -6.89
CA ILE A 243 3.49 9.02 -7.81
C ILE A 243 2.45 8.69 -8.89
N ALA A 244 1.20 8.44 -8.53
CA ALA A 244 0.12 8.19 -9.50
C ALA A 244 -0.05 9.37 -10.46
N GLN A 245 -0.03 10.60 -9.97
CA GLN A 245 -0.11 11.83 -10.76
C GLN A 245 1.07 11.98 -11.72
N ARG A 246 2.28 11.63 -11.29
CA ARG A 246 3.49 11.73 -12.13
C ARG A 246 3.47 10.77 -13.31
N PHE A 247 2.92 9.58 -13.14
CA PHE A 247 2.85 8.54 -14.17
C PHE A 247 1.48 8.49 -14.89
N GLY A 248 0.46 9.16 -14.37
CA GLY A 248 -0.89 9.16 -14.94
C GLY A 248 -1.67 7.84 -14.75
N ILE A 249 -1.16 6.91 -13.94
CA ILE A 249 -1.74 5.57 -13.72
C ILE A 249 -1.77 5.20 -12.24
N VAL A 250 -2.83 4.51 -11.83
CA VAL A 250 -3.05 4.08 -10.44
C VAL A 250 -2.09 2.95 -10.03
N SER A 251 -1.63 2.13 -10.97
CA SER A 251 -0.75 0.99 -10.71
C SER A 251 0.69 1.39 -10.34
N ALA A 252 1.15 2.60 -10.71
CA ALA A 252 2.52 3.05 -10.48
C ALA A 252 2.94 3.06 -9.00
N PRO A 253 2.19 3.65 -8.04
CA PRO A 253 2.56 3.59 -6.63
C PRO A 253 2.51 2.17 -6.05
N VAL A 254 1.62 1.31 -6.58
CA VAL A 254 1.54 -0.11 -6.18
C VAL A 254 2.79 -0.85 -6.64
N LEU A 255 3.24 -0.63 -7.89
CA LEU A 255 4.49 -1.19 -8.39
C LEU A 255 5.70 -0.69 -7.60
N PHE A 256 5.74 0.61 -7.29
CA PHE A 256 6.80 1.18 -6.46
C PHE A 256 6.87 0.51 -5.10
N GLY A 257 5.74 0.34 -4.41
CA GLY A 257 5.67 -0.37 -3.14
C GLY A 257 6.08 -1.85 -3.25
N ALA A 258 5.63 -2.56 -4.30
CA ALA A 258 6.03 -3.93 -4.56
C ALA A 258 7.54 -4.08 -4.81
N SER A 259 8.15 -3.14 -5.57
CA SER A 259 9.58 -3.13 -5.80
C SER A 259 10.39 -2.81 -4.53
N ALA A 260 9.89 -1.90 -3.69
CA ALA A 260 10.49 -1.57 -2.41
C ALA A 260 10.53 -2.77 -1.45
N LEU A 261 9.49 -3.63 -1.47
CA LEU A 261 9.46 -4.89 -0.72
C LEU A 261 10.57 -5.88 -1.13
N CYS A 262 11.05 -5.82 -2.38
CA CYS A 262 12.14 -6.67 -2.84
C CYS A 262 13.53 -6.25 -2.29
N ILE A 263 13.63 -5.01 -1.79
CA ILE A 263 14.89 -4.44 -1.28
C ILE A 263 14.98 -4.62 0.25
N GLY A 264 13.82 -4.66 0.95
CA GLY A 264 13.75 -4.86 2.40
C GLY A 264 13.78 -6.33 2.78
#